data_784fa2b5e0d1fb5af4b9714177e8b934
#
_entry.id   784fa2b5e0d1fb5af4b9714177e8b934
#
_cell.length_a   1.000
_cell.length_b   1.000
_cell.length_c   1.000
_cell.angle_alpha   90.00
_cell.angle_beta   90.00
_cell.angle_gamma   90.00
#
_symmetry.space_group_name_H-M   'P 1'
#
loop_
_entity.id
_entity.type
_entity.pdbx_description
1 polymer ?
#
loop_
_entity_poly.entity_id
_entity_poly.type
_entity_poly.pdbx_seq_one_letter_code
_entity_poly.pdbx_strand_id
1 'polypeptide(L)'
;MSKFDEKLATYEAALKKLDADADMALLRKVTKGLGPSIYNNDSNKVACSQKTELDRVNTNYCQKKLGVSAEEGERAVAAACEKYTERAKHRPVFYYLICKDLGKESVYA
;
A
#
# COMPACT_ATOMS: atom_id res chain seq x y z
N MET A 1 -6.29 15.73 17.45
CA MET A 1 -5.63 14.79 16.53
C MET A 1 -5.54 15.38 15.13
N SER A 2 -4.45 15.10 14.43
CA SER A 2 -4.28 15.58 13.07
C SER A 2 -5.08 14.71 12.11
N LYS A 3 -5.35 15.23 10.91
CA LYS A 3 -6.00 14.44 9.86
C LYS A 3 -5.17 13.20 9.50
N PHE A 4 -3.86 13.32 9.57
CA PHE A 4 -2.96 12.19 9.34
C PHE A 4 -3.22 11.06 10.33
N ASP A 5 -3.32 11.39 11.63
CA ASP A 5 -3.56 10.38 12.66
C ASP A 5 -4.91 9.71 12.50
N GLU A 6 -5.94 10.47 12.11
CA GLU A 6 -7.26 9.91 11.83
C GLU A 6 -7.23 8.92 10.66
N LYS A 7 -6.56 9.28 9.58
CA LYS A 7 -6.41 8.41 8.43
C LYS A 7 -5.60 7.17 8.78
N LEU A 8 -4.49 7.37 9.50
CA LEU A 8 -3.64 6.24 9.91
C LEU A 8 -4.42 5.25 10.77
N ALA A 9 -5.25 5.71 11.68
CA ALA A 9 -6.07 4.82 12.52
C ALA A 9 -7.01 3.95 11.65
N THR A 10 -7.59 4.54 10.60
CA THR A 10 -8.42 3.80 9.65
C THR A 10 -7.62 2.70 8.95
N TYR A 11 -6.41 3.04 8.50
CA TYR A 11 -5.56 2.08 7.80
C TYR A 11 -5.04 0.99 8.72
N GLU A 12 -4.71 1.33 9.96
CA GLU A 12 -4.31 0.35 10.97
C GLU A 12 -5.41 -0.68 11.21
N ALA A 13 -6.65 -0.21 11.36
CA ALA A 13 -7.79 -1.10 11.57
C ALA A 13 -7.99 -2.03 10.36
N ALA A 14 -7.88 -1.49 9.15
CA ALA A 14 -8.00 -2.29 7.92
C ALA A 14 -6.90 -3.34 7.82
N LEU A 15 -5.66 -2.95 8.14
CA LEU A 15 -4.52 -3.87 8.06
C LEU A 15 -4.62 -4.99 9.11
N LYS A 16 -5.09 -4.68 10.30
CA LYS A 16 -5.24 -5.69 11.36
C LYS A 16 -6.20 -6.81 10.98
N LYS A 17 -7.19 -6.51 10.15
CA LYS A 17 -8.11 -7.53 9.65
C LYS A 17 -7.40 -8.53 8.73
N LEU A 18 -6.37 -8.09 8.04
CA LEU A 18 -5.60 -8.91 7.11
C LEU A 18 -4.43 -9.61 7.82
N ASP A 19 -3.82 -8.95 8.79
CA ASP A 19 -2.65 -9.44 9.49
C ASP A 19 -2.63 -8.85 10.91
N ALA A 20 -2.99 -9.67 11.90
CA ALA A 20 -3.05 -9.23 13.29
C ALA A 20 -1.67 -8.85 13.85
N ASP A 21 -0.60 -9.39 13.25
CA ASP A 21 0.78 -9.13 13.68
C ASP A 21 1.48 -8.10 12.79
N ALA A 22 0.72 -7.31 12.05
CA ALA A 22 1.28 -6.33 11.12
C ALA A 22 2.15 -5.31 11.83
N ASP A 23 3.21 -4.87 11.11
CA ASP A 23 4.13 -3.84 11.59
C ASP A 23 3.50 -2.45 11.41
N MET A 24 2.91 -1.93 12.47
CA MET A 24 2.24 -0.63 12.41
C MET A 24 3.22 0.53 12.24
N ALA A 25 4.46 0.38 12.68
CA ALA A 25 5.48 1.39 12.45
C ALA A 25 5.80 1.51 10.95
N LEU A 26 5.88 0.38 10.27
CA LEU A 26 6.08 0.37 8.82
C LEU A 26 4.87 0.98 8.09
N LEU A 27 3.67 0.64 8.51
CA LEU A 27 2.45 1.22 7.91
C LEU A 27 2.45 2.74 8.04
N ARG A 28 2.85 3.26 9.19
CA ARG A 28 2.95 4.71 9.40
C ARG A 28 3.93 5.35 8.41
N LYS A 29 5.08 4.72 8.20
CA LYS A 29 6.09 5.22 7.27
C LYS A 29 5.59 5.18 5.82
N VAL A 30 4.93 4.10 5.43
CA VAL A 30 4.34 3.98 4.10
C VAL A 30 3.29 5.06 3.88
N THR A 31 2.41 5.25 4.86
CA THR A 31 1.35 6.25 4.79
C THR A 31 1.95 7.67 4.67
N LYS A 32 2.95 7.97 5.48
CA LYS A 32 3.62 9.26 5.44
C LYS A 32 4.28 9.52 4.09
N GLY A 33 4.86 8.48 3.50
CA GLY A 33 5.52 8.57 2.20
C GLY A 33 4.58 8.87 1.05
N LEU A 34 3.30 8.57 1.21
CA LEU A 34 2.29 8.87 0.18
C LEU A 34 1.89 10.34 0.14
N GLY A 35 2.19 11.10 1.22
CA GLY A 35 1.91 12.52 1.28
C GLY A 35 0.41 12.84 1.23
N PRO A 36 0.02 13.94 0.57
CA PRO A 36 -1.37 14.40 0.60
C PRO A 36 -2.35 13.51 -0.17
N SER A 37 -1.87 12.54 -0.93
CA SER A 37 -2.77 11.65 -1.70
C SER A 37 -3.75 10.89 -0.81
N ILE A 38 -3.41 10.65 0.45
CA ILE A 38 -4.29 9.95 1.39
C ILE A 38 -5.55 10.73 1.73
N TYR A 39 -5.54 12.05 1.50
CA TYR A 39 -6.68 12.92 1.80
C TYR A 39 -7.62 13.09 0.60
N ASN A 40 -7.23 12.57 -0.56
CA ASN A 40 -8.03 12.65 -1.78
C ASN A 40 -8.79 11.34 -1.97
N ASN A 41 -10.12 11.40 -1.96
CA ASN A 41 -10.97 10.21 -2.08
C ASN A 41 -10.72 9.43 -3.38
N ASP A 42 -10.26 10.10 -4.44
CA ASP A 42 -10.00 9.44 -5.72
C ASP A 42 -8.65 8.70 -5.73
N SER A 43 -7.68 9.19 -4.97
CA SER A 43 -6.31 8.63 -4.98
C SER A 43 -5.95 7.80 -3.76
N ASN A 44 -6.79 7.77 -2.72
CA ASN A 44 -6.45 7.05 -1.50
C ASN A 44 -6.82 5.56 -1.54
N LYS A 45 -7.38 5.08 -2.64
CA LYS A 45 -7.76 3.67 -2.83
C LYS A 45 -7.18 3.13 -4.12
N VAL A 46 -7.02 1.81 -4.18
CA VAL A 46 -6.53 1.10 -5.36
C VAL A 46 -7.65 0.22 -5.91
N ALA A 47 -7.85 0.27 -7.22
CA ALA A 47 -8.86 -0.55 -7.90
C ALA A 47 -8.17 -1.74 -8.58
N CYS A 48 -8.26 -2.92 -7.98
CA CYS A 48 -7.63 -4.13 -8.54
C CYS A 48 -8.29 -4.60 -9.83
N SER A 49 -9.49 -4.12 -10.13
CA SER A 49 -10.18 -4.43 -11.39
C SER A 49 -9.69 -3.60 -12.56
N GLN A 50 -8.86 -2.60 -12.33
CA GLN A 50 -8.37 -1.69 -13.37
C GLN A 50 -6.88 -1.89 -13.61
N LYS A 51 -6.55 -2.48 -14.76
CA LYS A 51 -5.15 -2.76 -15.13
C LYS A 51 -4.30 -1.50 -15.16
N THR A 52 -4.85 -0.38 -15.64
CA THR A 52 -4.13 0.89 -15.71
C THR A 52 -3.67 1.33 -14.32
N GLU A 53 -4.54 1.19 -13.31
CA GLU A 53 -4.21 1.53 -11.92
C GLU A 53 -3.09 0.63 -11.40
N LEU A 54 -3.19 -0.67 -11.65
CA LEU A 54 -2.20 -1.62 -11.21
C LEU A 54 -0.84 -1.40 -11.88
N ASP A 55 -0.85 -1.03 -13.17
CA ASP A 55 0.37 -0.71 -13.89
C ASP A 55 1.06 0.53 -13.29
N ARG A 56 0.28 1.53 -12.87
CA ARG A 56 0.82 2.71 -12.20
C ARG A 56 1.44 2.38 -10.86
N VAL A 57 0.79 1.52 -10.08
CA VAL A 57 1.35 1.07 -8.79
C VAL A 57 2.69 0.37 -9.03
N ASN A 58 2.75 -0.51 -10.02
CA ASN A 58 3.99 -1.22 -10.36
C ASN A 58 5.08 -0.22 -10.75
N THR A 59 4.79 0.68 -11.69
CA THR A 59 5.80 1.64 -12.19
C THR A 59 6.24 2.61 -11.11
N ASN A 60 5.30 3.24 -10.41
CA ASN A 60 5.62 4.35 -9.50
C ASN A 60 6.05 3.89 -8.12
N TYR A 61 5.52 2.78 -7.64
CA TYR A 61 5.85 2.30 -6.31
C TYR A 61 6.87 1.16 -6.35
N CYS A 62 6.56 0.07 -7.04
CA CYS A 62 7.43 -1.11 -7.03
C CYS A 62 8.78 -0.82 -7.69
N GLN A 63 8.77 -0.26 -8.89
CA GLN A 63 9.99 -0.02 -9.64
C GLN A 63 10.75 1.20 -9.16
N LYS A 64 10.07 2.36 -9.05
CA LYS A 64 10.73 3.62 -8.69
C LYS A 64 11.06 3.72 -7.20
N LYS A 65 10.11 3.37 -6.34
CA LYS A 65 10.32 3.52 -4.89
C LYS A 65 11.05 2.32 -4.29
N LEU A 66 10.63 1.11 -4.62
CA LEU A 66 11.18 -0.10 -4.04
C LEU A 66 12.37 -0.67 -4.84
N GLY A 67 12.52 -0.25 -6.08
CA GLY A 67 13.67 -0.62 -6.90
C GLY A 67 13.68 -2.05 -7.41
N VAL A 68 12.51 -2.67 -7.57
CA VAL A 68 12.41 -4.03 -8.10
C VAL A 68 12.12 -4.01 -9.60
N SER A 69 12.24 -5.16 -10.26
CA SER A 69 11.93 -5.29 -11.67
C SER A 69 10.43 -5.18 -11.94
N ALA A 70 10.06 -4.90 -13.18
CA ALA A 70 8.66 -4.85 -13.58
C ALA A 70 7.95 -6.18 -13.32
N GLU A 71 8.63 -7.30 -13.55
CA GLU A 71 8.07 -8.64 -13.32
C GLU A 71 7.79 -8.91 -11.85
N GLU A 72 8.75 -8.57 -10.98
CA GLU A 72 8.58 -8.73 -9.54
C GLU A 72 7.48 -7.81 -9.02
N GLY A 73 7.42 -6.57 -9.51
CA GLY A 73 6.38 -5.64 -9.14
C GLY A 73 5.00 -6.12 -9.54
N GLU A 74 4.86 -6.64 -10.76
CA GLU A 74 3.59 -7.17 -11.24
C GLU A 74 3.12 -8.35 -10.36
N ARG A 75 4.02 -9.24 -10.02
CA ARG A 75 3.72 -10.38 -9.15
C ARG A 75 3.25 -9.92 -7.76
N ALA A 76 3.96 -8.94 -7.19
CA ALA A 76 3.63 -8.45 -5.86
C ALA A 76 2.28 -7.70 -5.84
N VAL A 77 2.00 -6.94 -6.88
CA VAL A 77 0.71 -6.25 -7.03
C VAL A 77 -0.43 -7.27 -7.12
N ALA A 78 -0.26 -8.32 -7.93
CA ALA A 78 -1.25 -9.37 -8.05
C ALA A 78 -1.48 -10.09 -6.71
N ALA A 79 -0.40 -10.39 -5.98
CA ALA A 79 -0.49 -11.03 -4.67
C ALA A 79 -1.22 -10.13 -3.67
N ALA A 80 -0.99 -8.83 -3.70
CA ALA A 80 -1.68 -7.88 -2.83
C ALA A 80 -3.18 -7.84 -3.14
N CYS A 81 -3.55 -7.89 -4.42
CA CYS A 81 -4.96 -7.94 -4.81
C CYS A 81 -5.65 -9.20 -4.30
N GLU A 82 -4.96 -10.34 -4.32
CA GLU A 82 -5.51 -11.59 -3.82
C GLU A 82 -5.69 -11.56 -2.30
N LYS A 83 -4.72 -11.02 -1.60
CA LYS A 83 -4.76 -10.96 -0.14
C LYS A 83 -5.76 -9.93 0.38
N TYR A 84 -5.83 -8.77 -0.27
CA TYR A 84 -6.71 -7.67 0.12
C TYR A 84 -8.02 -7.78 -0.64
N THR A 85 -8.95 -8.57 -0.11
CA THR A 85 -10.19 -8.93 -0.80
C THR A 85 -11.33 -7.92 -0.60
N GLU A 86 -11.16 -6.93 0.28
CA GLU A 86 -12.20 -5.93 0.50
C GLU A 86 -12.37 -5.03 -0.72
N ARG A 87 -13.61 -4.54 -0.92
CA ARG A 87 -13.93 -3.67 -2.05
C ARG A 87 -13.15 -2.35 -1.95
N ALA A 88 -13.12 -1.76 -0.77
CA ALA A 88 -12.38 -0.53 -0.53
C ALA A 88 -10.94 -0.86 -0.11
N LYS A 89 -10.01 -0.81 -1.07
CA LYS A 89 -8.62 -1.15 -0.82
C LYS A 89 -7.82 0.13 -0.61
N HIS A 90 -7.59 0.48 0.65
CA HIS A 90 -6.83 1.67 1.00
C HIS A 90 -5.40 1.59 0.47
N ARG A 91 -4.95 2.63 -0.22
CA ARG A 91 -3.63 2.65 -0.86
C ARG A 91 -2.49 2.38 0.11
N PRO A 92 -2.43 2.99 1.32
CA PRO A 92 -1.33 2.70 2.25
C PRO A 92 -1.27 1.23 2.66
N VAL A 93 -2.42 0.59 2.89
CA VAL A 93 -2.48 -0.82 3.25
C VAL A 93 -2.01 -1.68 2.07
N PHE A 94 -2.45 -1.34 0.87
CA PHE A 94 -2.06 -2.05 -0.34
C PHE A 94 -0.55 -1.97 -0.56
N TYR A 95 0.03 -0.78 -0.41
CA TYR A 95 1.47 -0.56 -0.56
C TYR A 95 2.27 -1.27 0.53
N TYR A 96 1.74 -1.30 1.76
CA TYR A 96 2.34 -2.06 2.85
C TYR A 96 2.46 -3.55 2.48
N LEU A 97 1.38 -4.13 1.97
CA LEU A 97 1.38 -5.54 1.58
C LEU A 97 2.42 -5.82 0.49
N ILE A 98 2.54 -4.94 -0.49
CA ILE A 98 3.54 -5.06 -1.55
C ILE A 98 4.95 -4.99 -0.97
N CYS A 99 5.21 -4.03 -0.11
CA CYS A 99 6.53 -3.84 0.51
C CYS A 99 6.96 -5.07 1.31
N LYS A 100 6.05 -5.63 2.10
CA LYS A 100 6.33 -6.82 2.88
C LYS A 100 6.58 -8.04 1.99
N ASP A 101 5.76 -8.20 0.96
CA ASP A 101 5.91 -9.33 0.03
C ASP A 101 7.27 -9.31 -0.68
N LEU A 102 7.74 -8.13 -1.05
CA LEU A 102 9.01 -7.96 -1.74
C LEU A 102 10.21 -7.87 -0.79
N GLY A 103 9.97 -7.81 0.51
CA GLY A 103 11.07 -7.72 1.49
C GLY A 103 11.82 -6.41 1.40
N LYS A 104 11.16 -5.31 1.06
CA LYS A 104 11.78 -4.01 0.83
C LYS A 104 11.55 -3.01 1.97
N GLU A 105 11.31 -3.49 3.18
CA GLU A 105 11.08 -2.63 4.35
C GLU A 105 12.24 -1.67 4.59
N SER A 106 13.46 -2.05 4.21
CA SER A 106 14.64 -1.21 4.38
C SER A 106 14.54 0.13 3.64
N VAL A 107 13.70 0.23 2.63
CA VAL A 107 13.46 1.49 1.91
C VAL A 107 12.93 2.55 2.87
N TYR A 108 12.22 2.13 3.92
CA TYR A 108 11.63 3.01 4.92
C TYR A 108 12.45 3.09 6.22
N ALA A 109 13.59 2.46 6.24
CA ALA A 109 14.44 2.44 7.44
C ALA A 109 15.07 3.81 7.73
#